data_adb51629148ed3e4c20d18297963ecf3
#
_entry.id   adb51629148ed3e4c20d18297963ecf3
#
_cell.length_a   1.000
_cell.length_b   1.000
_cell.length_c   1.000
_cell.angle_alpha   90.00
_cell.angle_beta   90.00
_cell.angle_gamma   90.00
#
_symmetry.space_group_name_H-M   'P 1'
#
loop_
_entity.id
_entity.type
_entity.pdbx_description
1 polymer ?
#
loop_
_entity_poly.entity_id
_entity_poly.type
_entity_poly.pdbx_seq_one_letter_code
_entity_poly.pdbx_strand_id
1 'polypeptide(L)'
;MLKLLLLRHAKSSWNDMDLSDHQRPLNNRGLKAAPKVGAYITNNGFTPELVLSSTATRARQTTQLVSEQFPEPVETHFLDELYNFSGFHTPLNIIRDQADQQSPLMVVGHNPTMEILAAELTGAGNSAARAMMHEKYPTAALAIIDFDIPRWADLQTGIGTLVQFIRPRDL
;
A
#
# COMPACT_ATOMS: atom_id res chain seq x y z
N MET A 1 13.04 -7.42 12.79
CA MET A 1 12.09 -7.83 11.73
C MET A 1 11.26 -6.62 11.36
N LEU A 2 11.26 -6.25 10.09
CA LEU A 2 10.50 -5.10 9.58
C LEU A 2 9.26 -5.56 8.82
N LYS A 3 8.20 -4.74 8.83
CA LYS A 3 6.91 -5.06 8.21
C LYS A 3 6.50 -3.95 7.24
N LEU A 4 6.16 -4.34 6.01
CA LEU A 4 5.71 -3.45 4.95
C LEU A 4 4.27 -3.76 4.54
N LEU A 5 3.45 -2.73 4.47
CA LEU A 5 2.10 -2.78 3.94
C LEU A 5 2.08 -2.06 2.59
N LEU A 6 1.74 -2.76 1.52
CA LEU A 6 1.60 -2.18 0.19
C LEU A 6 0.11 -2.11 -0.17
N LEU A 7 -0.42 -0.91 -0.26
CA LEU A 7 -1.83 -0.65 -0.53
C LEU A 7 -1.99 0.05 -1.88
N ARG A 8 -2.70 -0.58 -2.82
CA ARG A 8 -3.15 0.11 -4.01
C ARG A 8 -4.34 1.01 -3.68
N HIS A 9 -4.35 2.26 -4.17
CA HIS A 9 -5.49 3.16 -3.96
C HIS A 9 -6.83 2.49 -4.29
N ALA A 10 -7.91 2.90 -3.63
CA ALA A 10 -9.26 2.40 -3.84
C ALA A 10 -9.84 2.88 -5.19
N LYS A 11 -10.99 2.34 -5.60
CA LYS A 11 -11.57 2.58 -6.92
C LYS A 11 -11.91 4.05 -7.13
N SER A 12 -11.33 4.65 -8.18
CA SER A 12 -11.56 6.05 -8.57
C SER A 12 -12.69 6.22 -9.58
N SER A 13 -13.20 7.45 -9.67
CA SER A 13 -14.23 7.88 -10.63
C SER A 13 -13.60 8.25 -11.97
N TRP A 14 -14.37 8.06 -13.03
CA TRP A 14 -14.15 8.54 -14.39
C TRP A 14 -15.31 9.44 -14.86
N ASN A 15 -16.19 9.85 -13.95
CA ASN A 15 -17.45 10.55 -14.32
C ASN A 15 -17.22 12.01 -14.71
N ASP A 16 -16.13 12.62 -14.26
CA ASP A 16 -15.79 14.00 -14.60
C ASP A 16 -14.62 14.00 -15.59
N MET A 17 -14.90 14.33 -16.83
CA MET A 17 -13.95 14.37 -17.94
C MET A 17 -13.04 15.60 -17.93
N ASP A 18 -13.38 16.62 -17.15
CA ASP A 18 -12.61 17.87 -17.05
C ASP A 18 -11.45 17.76 -16.04
N LEU A 19 -11.48 16.74 -15.19
CA LEU A 19 -10.41 16.49 -14.24
C LEU A 19 -9.18 15.83 -14.88
N SER A 20 -8.00 16.30 -14.52
CA SER A 20 -6.77 15.58 -14.82
C SER A 20 -6.75 14.21 -14.11
N ASP A 21 -5.94 13.27 -14.60
CA ASP A 21 -5.82 11.95 -13.93
C ASP A 21 -5.43 12.08 -12.45
N HIS A 22 -4.53 13.02 -12.12
CA HIS A 22 -4.11 13.30 -10.75
C HIS A 22 -5.27 13.74 -9.85
N GLN A 23 -6.21 14.53 -10.37
CA GLN A 23 -7.33 15.09 -9.62
C GLN A 23 -8.53 14.13 -9.44
N ARG A 24 -8.55 13.00 -10.12
CA ARG A 24 -9.67 12.04 -10.06
C ARG A 24 -9.92 11.51 -8.64
N PRO A 25 -11.13 11.71 -8.08
CA PRO A 25 -11.48 11.26 -6.75
C PRO A 25 -11.87 9.76 -6.73
N LEU A 26 -12.07 9.22 -5.53
CA LEU A 26 -12.72 7.93 -5.35
C LEU A 26 -14.17 7.96 -5.83
N ASN A 27 -14.64 6.82 -6.35
CA ASN A 27 -16.06 6.58 -6.58
C ASN A 27 -16.70 5.91 -5.35
N ASN A 28 -18.02 5.66 -5.40
CA ASN A 28 -18.77 5.06 -4.29
C ASN A 28 -18.22 3.69 -3.84
N ARG A 29 -17.67 2.89 -4.76
CA ARG A 29 -17.02 1.61 -4.41
C ARG A 29 -15.72 1.83 -3.63
N GLY A 30 -14.93 2.82 -4.04
CA GLY A 30 -13.69 3.18 -3.37
C GLY A 30 -13.95 3.73 -1.97
N LEU A 31 -14.93 4.63 -1.83
CA LEU A 31 -15.35 5.21 -0.54
C LEU A 31 -15.81 4.15 0.47
N LYS A 32 -16.42 3.04 -0.01
CA LYS A 32 -16.85 1.93 0.85
C LYS A 32 -15.74 0.93 1.14
N ALA A 33 -14.79 0.75 0.20
CA ALA A 33 -13.72 -0.24 0.34
C ALA A 33 -12.59 0.22 1.27
N ALA A 34 -12.19 1.48 1.18
CA ALA A 34 -11.05 1.99 1.95
C ALA A 34 -11.23 1.86 3.48
N PRO A 35 -12.37 2.24 4.09
CA PRO A 35 -12.57 2.04 5.53
C PRO A 35 -12.50 0.57 5.96
N LYS A 36 -12.97 -0.37 5.14
CA LYS A 36 -12.89 -1.80 5.46
C LYS A 36 -11.44 -2.28 5.54
N VAL A 37 -10.59 -1.80 4.63
CA VAL A 37 -9.14 -2.11 4.67
C VAL A 37 -8.51 -1.53 5.93
N GLY A 38 -8.85 -0.29 6.30
CA GLY A 38 -8.37 0.33 7.54
C GLY A 38 -8.79 -0.45 8.79
N ALA A 39 -10.07 -0.84 8.88
CA ALA A 39 -10.58 -1.68 9.95
C ALA A 39 -9.87 -3.05 10.01
N TYR A 40 -9.61 -3.66 8.85
CA TYR A 40 -8.84 -4.90 8.78
C TYR A 40 -7.43 -4.72 9.35
N ILE A 41 -6.72 -3.67 8.94
CA ILE A 41 -5.36 -3.34 9.42
C ILE A 41 -5.37 -3.23 10.95
N THR A 42 -6.29 -2.44 11.51
CA THR A 42 -6.40 -2.20 12.96
C THR A 42 -6.75 -3.48 13.71
N ASN A 43 -7.77 -4.20 13.27
CA ASN A 43 -8.27 -5.40 13.98
C ASN A 43 -7.27 -6.56 13.99
N ASN A 44 -6.29 -6.55 13.08
CA ASN A 44 -5.25 -7.58 13.00
C ASN A 44 -3.87 -7.11 13.52
N GLY A 45 -3.80 -5.92 14.12
CA GLY A 45 -2.57 -5.42 14.75
C GLY A 45 -1.50 -5.00 13.74
N PHE A 46 -1.89 -4.52 12.57
CA PHE A 46 -0.99 -4.07 11.51
C PHE A 46 -0.94 -2.53 11.36
N THR A 47 -1.44 -1.79 12.36
CA THR A 47 -1.40 -0.32 12.31
C THR A 47 0.03 0.17 12.06
N PRO A 48 0.25 1.00 11.01
CA PRO A 48 1.59 1.45 10.67
C PRO A 48 2.09 2.54 11.63
N GLU A 49 3.43 2.67 11.74
CA GLU A 49 4.10 3.80 12.40
C GLU A 49 4.25 4.99 11.45
N LEU A 50 4.31 4.74 10.14
CA LEU A 50 4.41 5.76 9.10
C LEU A 50 3.61 5.35 7.87
N VAL A 51 2.96 6.32 7.23
CA VAL A 51 2.29 6.18 5.94
C VAL A 51 2.98 7.06 4.90
N LEU A 52 3.40 6.46 3.79
CA LEU A 52 3.86 7.14 2.59
C LEU A 52 2.80 7.00 1.50
N SER A 53 2.28 8.10 0.99
CA SER A 53 1.20 8.09 0.01
C SER A 53 1.51 8.93 -1.21
N SER A 54 1.05 8.46 -2.36
CA SER A 54 0.97 9.30 -3.57
C SER A 54 0.13 10.55 -3.33
N THR A 55 0.49 11.64 -4.00
CA THR A 55 -0.24 12.92 -3.97
C THR A 55 -1.54 12.92 -4.75
N ALA A 56 -1.80 11.94 -5.62
CA ALA A 56 -3.05 11.86 -6.39
C ALA A 56 -4.27 11.84 -5.47
N THR A 57 -5.35 12.54 -5.85
CA THR A 57 -6.57 12.69 -5.04
C THR A 57 -7.12 11.35 -4.56
N ARG A 58 -7.20 10.34 -5.44
CA ARG A 58 -7.67 9.00 -5.07
C ARG A 58 -6.79 8.29 -4.02
N ALA A 59 -5.47 8.52 -4.06
CA ALA A 59 -4.56 7.96 -3.06
C ALA A 59 -4.69 8.71 -1.73
N ARG A 60 -4.76 10.04 -1.74
CA ARG A 60 -5.02 10.86 -0.54
C ARG A 60 -6.31 10.47 0.15
N GLN A 61 -7.41 10.34 -0.60
CA GLN A 61 -8.70 9.92 -0.05
C GLN A 61 -8.67 8.49 0.49
N THR A 62 -7.97 7.57 -0.19
CA THR A 62 -7.76 6.21 0.31
C THR A 62 -7.01 6.24 1.64
N THR A 63 -5.89 6.96 1.70
CA THR A 63 -5.07 7.10 2.90
C THR A 63 -5.88 7.67 4.05
N GLN A 64 -6.63 8.75 3.83
CA GLN A 64 -7.47 9.37 4.85
C GLN A 64 -8.48 8.36 5.42
N LEU A 65 -9.29 7.72 4.56
CA LEU A 65 -10.35 6.81 4.99
C LEU A 65 -9.82 5.55 5.69
N VAL A 66 -8.63 5.07 5.30
CA VAL A 66 -7.93 3.98 5.98
C VAL A 66 -7.44 4.43 7.35
N SER A 67 -6.78 5.59 7.42
CA SER A 67 -6.19 6.11 8.66
C SER A 67 -7.23 6.55 9.70
N GLU A 68 -8.43 6.92 9.28
CA GLU A 68 -9.57 7.19 10.17
C GLU A 68 -10.00 5.95 10.99
N GLN A 69 -9.55 4.76 10.60
CA GLN A 69 -9.82 3.52 11.34
C GLN A 69 -8.71 3.16 12.34
N PHE A 70 -7.61 3.90 12.37
CA PHE A 70 -6.51 3.66 13.29
C PHE A 70 -6.84 4.20 14.69
N PRO A 71 -6.36 3.55 15.77
CA PRO A 71 -6.67 3.97 17.13
C PRO A 71 -6.11 5.35 17.49
N GLU A 72 -4.99 5.72 16.86
CA GLU A 72 -4.31 7.00 17.04
C GLU A 72 -3.89 7.58 15.68
N PRO A 73 -3.74 8.90 15.55
CA PRO A 73 -3.20 9.51 14.33
C PRO A 73 -1.81 8.99 13.99
N VAL A 74 -1.61 8.61 12.73
CA VAL A 74 -0.33 8.12 12.21
C VAL A 74 0.31 9.17 11.32
N GLU A 75 1.61 9.39 11.47
CA GLU A 75 2.38 10.29 10.62
C GLU A 75 2.22 9.88 9.15
N THR A 76 1.92 10.86 8.29
CA THR A 76 1.65 10.61 6.87
C THR A 76 2.38 11.60 5.99
N HIS A 77 3.19 11.10 5.06
CA HIS A 77 3.87 11.90 4.04
C HIS A 77 3.27 11.65 2.66
N PHE A 78 2.98 12.74 1.94
CA PHE A 78 2.49 12.68 0.56
C PHE A 78 3.63 13.02 -0.40
N LEU A 79 3.96 12.08 -1.30
CA LEU A 79 5.14 12.12 -2.17
C LEU A 79 4.71 12.05 -3.64
N ASP A 80 5.14 13.03 -4.45
CA ASP A 80 4.88 13.06 -5.88
C ASP A 80 5.58 11.90 -6.61
N GLU A 81 6.69 11.43 -6.08
CA GLU A 81 7.46 10.30 -6.59
C GLU A 81 6.66 8.99 -6.58
N LEU A 82 5.67 8.86 -5.69
CA LEU A 82 4.75 7.72 -5.65
C LEU A 82 3.59 7.83 -6.65
N TYR A 83 3.39 9.00 -7.26
CA TYR A 83 2.45 9.19 -8.37
C TYR A 83 3.13 9.06 -9.73
N ASN A 84 4.29 9.69 -9.89
CA ASN A 84 5.05 9.66 -11.14
C ASN A 84 5.73 8.31 -11.28
N PHE A 85 5.27 7.49 -12.24
CA PHE A 85 5.75 6.12 -12.47
C PHE A 85 7.19 6.11 -13.00
N SER A 86 8.15 6.34 -12.12
CA SER A 86 9.58 6.24 -12.39
C SER A 86 10.11 4.80 -12.27
N GLY A 87 9.19 3.82 -12.28
CA GLY A 87 9.51 2.41 -12.20
C GLY A 87 9.69 1.88 -10.77
N PHE A 88 10.14 0.63 -10.67
CA PHE A 88 10.31 -0.11 -9.42
C PHE A 88 11.32 0.54 -8.44
N HIS A 89 12.42 1.09 -8.96
CA HIS A 89 13.53 1.54 -8.12
C HIS A 89 13.20 2.73 -7.24
N THR A 90 12.33 3.64 -7.67
CA THR A 90 11.97 4.83 -6.89
C THR A 90 11.25 4.49 -5.59
N PRO A 91 10.12 3.74 -5.59
CA PRO A 91 9.46 3.36 -4.34
C PRO A 91 10.34 2.47 -3.44
N LEU A 92 11.18 1.61 -4.02
CA LEU A 92 12.12 0.80 -3.25
C LEU A 92 13.15 1.67 -2.51
N ASN A 93 13.70 2.69 -3.17
CA ASN A 93 14.65 3.61 -2.55
C ASN A 93 13.98 4.47 -1.48
N ILE A 94 12.75 4.97 -1.74
CA ILE A 94 11.97 5.71 -0.74
C ILE A 94 11.79 4.87 0.54
N ILE A 95 11.50 3.58 0.42
CA ILE A 95 11.36 2.67 1.57
C ILE A 95 12.71 2.49 2.27
N ARG A 96 13.81 2.29 1.53
CA ARG A 96 15.15 2.11 2.08
C ARG A 96 15.66 3.31 2.87
N ASP A 97 15.20 4.51 2.51
CA ASP A 97 15.59 5.77 3.16
C ASP A 97 14.80 6.04 4.46
N GLN A 98 13.84 5.18 4.83
CA GLN A 98 13.08 5.37 6.06
C GLN A 98 13.87 4.95 7.30
N ALA A 99 13.54 5.54 8.43
CA ALA A 99 14.11 5.17 9.72
C ALA A 99 13.62 3.78 10.16
N ASP A 100 14.49 2.98 10.74
CA ASP A 100 14.23 1.56 11.05
C ASP A 100 13.13 1.35 12.10
N GLN A 101 12.91 2.33 12.97
CA GLN A 101 11.80 2.31 13.95
C GLN A 101 10.43 2.53 13.31
N GLN A 102 10.36 3.00 12.05
CA GLN A 102 9.11 3.18 11.31
C GLN A 102 8.65 1.84 10.70
N SER A 103 8.27 0.91 11.56
CA SER A 103 7.76 -0.40 11.20
C SER A 103 6.63 -0.82 12.15
N PRO A 104 5.43 -1.15 11.62
CA PRO A 104 5.07 -1.31 10.22
C PRO A 104 5.11 0.00 9.40
N LEU A 105 5.57 -0.08 8.15
CA LEU A 105 5.53 1.01 7.18
C LEU A 105 4.44 0.74 6.15
N MET A 106 3.56 1.71 5.87
CA MET A 106 2.55 1.58 4.82
C MET A 106 2.87 2.48 3.63
N VAL A 107 2.81 1.92 2.42
CA VAL A 107 2.93 2.66 1.16
C VAL A 107 1.61 2.58 0.40
N VAL A 108 1.06 3.74 0.03
CA VAL A 108 -0.19 3.85 -0.75
C VAL A 108 0.12 4.42 -2.13
N GLY A 109 -0.15 3.64 -3.16
CA GLY A 109 0.21 4.00 -4.53
C GLY A 109 -0.68 3.39 -5.61
N HIS A 110 -0.10 3.21 -6.77
CA HIS A 110 -0.79 2.86 -8.01
C HIS A 110 -0.20 1.60 -8.64
N ASN A 111 -1.01 0.90 -9.46
CA ASN A 111 -0.49 -0.08 -10.40
C ASN A 111 0.06 0.62 -11.67
N PRO A 112 1.07 0.02 -12.31
CA PRO A 112 1.65 -1.30 -12.01
C PRO A 112 2.63 -1.32 -10.84
N THR A 113 3.04 -0.19 -10.29
CA THR A 113 4.12 -0.08 -9.30
C THR A 113 3.86 -0.93 -8.04
N MET A 114 2.66 -0.87 -7.45
CA MET A 114 2.35 -1.64 -6.22
C MET A 114 2.39 -3.14 -6.46
N GLU A 115 1.87 -3.59 -7.61
CA GLU A 115 1.89 -4.99 -8.01
C GLU A 115 3.31 -5.51 -8.23
N ILE A 116 4.12 -4.76 -8.99
CA ILE A 116 5.53 -5.13 -9.25
C ILE A 116 6.33 -5.15 -7.95
N LEU A 117 6.18 -4.10 -7.11
CA LEU A 117 6.91 -4.00 -5.85
C LEU A 117 6.57 -5.18 -4.91
N ALA A 118 5.28 -5.51 -4.78
CA ALA A 118 4.85 -6.66 -3.98
C ALA A 118 5.40 -7.98 -4.51
N ALA A 119 5.35 -8.19 -5.83
CA ALA A 119 5.85 -9.40 -6.46
C ALA A 119 7.37 -9.55 -6.33
N GLU A 120 8.12 -8.48 -6.62
CA GLU A 120 9.58 -8.48 -6.57
C GLU A 120 10.14 -8.62 -5.14
N LEU A 121 9.47 -8.05 -4.14
CA LEU A 121 9.91 -8.15 -2.75
C LEU A 121 9.59 -9.50 -2.11
N THR A 122 8.57 -10.22 -2.60
CA THR A 122 8.09 -11.46 -1.99
C THR A 122 8.82 -12.69 -2.52
N GLY A 123 9.62 -13.35 -1.67
CA GLY A 123 10.27 -14.64 -2.00
C GLY A 123 9.58 -15.85 -1.36
N ALA A 124 8.87 -15.64 -0.23
CA ALA A 124 8.25 -16.71 0.55
C ALA A 124 6.83 -16.34 1.00
N GLY A 125 6.16 -17.25 1.70
CA GLY A 125 4.83 -17.05 2.26
C GLY A 125 3.80 -18.05 1.75
N ASN A 126 2.55 -17.88 2.19
CA ASN A 126 1.46 -18.79 1.83
C ASN A 126 1.27 -18.85 0.30
N SER A 127 1.31 -20.04 -0.26
CA SER A 127 1.27 -20.26 -1.72
C SER A 127 -0.05 -19.77 -2.36
N ALA A 128 -1.18 -19.94 -1.68
CA ALA A 128 -2.48 -19.48 -2.17
C ALA A 128 -2.56 -17.93 -2.18
N ALA A 129 -2.07 -17.28 -1.13
CA ALA A 129 -2.01 -15.81 -1.06
C ALA A 129 -1.08 -15.25 -2.15
N ARG A 130 0.08 -15.87 -2.38
CA ARG A 130 1.01 -15.49 -3.45
C ARG A 130 0.38 -15.67 -4.83
N ALA A 131 -0.31 -16.79 -5.07
CA ALA A 131 -1.00 -17.03 -6.33
C ALA A 131 -2.09 -15.96 -6.58
N MET A 132 -2.89 -15.62 -5.57
CA MET A 132 -3.91 -14.56 -5.68
C MET A 132 -3.29 -13.19 -5.98
N MET A 133 -2.16 -12.85 -5.36
CA MET A 133 -1.44 -11.60 -5.58
C MET A 133 -0.90 -11.52 -7.01
N HIS A 134 -0.34 -12.61 -7.54
CA HIS A 134 0.15 -12.68 -8.92
C HIS A 134 -0.97 -12.72 -9.97
N GLU A 135 -2.13 -13.29 -9.63
CA GLU A 135 -3.29 -13.29 -10.53
C GLU A 135 -3.81 -11.89 -10.78
N LYS A 136 -3.98 -11.10 -9.71
CA LYS A 136 -4.52 -9.73 -9.81
C LYS A 136 -4.31 -8.95 -8.53
N TYR A 137 -3.77 -7.73 -8.68
CA TYR A 137 -3.66 -6.74 -7.61
C TYR A 137 -4.71 -5.63 -7.80
N PRO A 138 -5.99 -5.83 -7.37
CA PRO A 138 -7.06 -4.88 -7.62
C PRO A 138 -6.95 -3.60 -6.79
N THR A 139 -7.76 -2.59 -7.10
CA THR A 139 -7.89 -1.37 -6.27
C THR A 139 -8.28 -1.73 -4.85
N ALA A 140 -7.67 -1.06 -3.88
CA ALA A 140 -7.75 -1.33 -2.44
C ALA A 140 -7.23 -2.73 -2.02
N ALA A 141 -6.47 -3.43 -2.88
CA ALA A 141 -5.74 -4.61 -2.45
C ALA A 141 -4.57 -4.20 -1.56
N LEU A 142 -4.33 -5.02 -0.54
CA LEU A 142 -3.29 -4.86 0.47
C LEU A 142 -2.41 -6.10 0.52
N ALA A 143 -1.10 -5.94 0.35
CA ALA A 143 -0.11 -6.95 0.66
C ALA A 143 0.61 -6.59 1.96
N ILE A 144 0.76 -7.54 2.87
CA ILE A 144 1.50 -7.42 4.13
C ILE A 144 2.69 -8.36 4.05
N ILE A 145 3.89 -7.81 4.15
CA ILE A 145 5.14 -8.52 3.92
C ILE A 145 6.07 -8.30 5.11
N ASP A 146 6.59 -9.39 5.67
CA ASP A 146 7.62 -9.38 6.70
C ASP A 146 9.01 -9.57 6.11
N PHE A 147 10.00 -8.87 6.69
CA PHE A 147 11.39 -8.94 6.30
C PHE A 147 12.25 -9.22 7.53
N ASP A 148 13.05 -10.30 7.48
CA ASP A 148 14.02 -10.61 8.54
C ASP A 148 15.31 -9.83 8.33
N ILE A 149 15.19 -8.51 8.38
CA ILE A 149 16.28 -7.54 8.27
C ILE A 149 16.21 -6.54 9.43
N PRO A 150 17.35 -5.99 9.87
CA PRO A 150 17.40 -4.98 10.94
C PRO A 150 17.10 -3.57 10.44
N ARG A 151 17.34 -3.26 9.16
CA ARG A 151 17.24 -1.91 8.60
C ARG A 151 16.53 -1.90 7.26
N TRP A 152 15.74 -0.86 6.99
CA TRP A 152 15.14 -0.65 5.67
C TRP A 152 16.17 -0.52 4.55
N ALA A 153 17.35 0.03 4.85
CA ALA A 153 18.47 0.13 3.90
C ALA A 153 18.94 -1.24 3.37
N ASP A 154 18.71 -2.32 4.12
CA ASP A 154 19.07 -3.69 3.74
C ASP A 154 17.99 -4.40 2.89
N LEU A 155 16.89 -3.72 2.58
CA LEU A 155 15.78 -4.28 1.80
C LEU A 155 16.24 -4.67 0.38
N GLN A 156 15.97 -5.91 0.00
CA GLN A 156 16.30 -6.49 -1.31
C GLN A 156 15.12 -7.25 -1.90
N THR A 157 15.18 -7.55 -3.19
CA THR A 157 14.20 -8.37 -3.87
C THR A 157 14.25 -9.83 -3.37
N GLY A 158 13.09 -10.47 -3.32
CA GLY A 158 12.97 -11.90 -3.03
C GLY A 158 13.21 -12.33 -1.58
N ILE A 159 13.45 -11.39 -0.64
CA ILE A 159 13.72 -11.75 0.77
C ILE A 159 12.49 -11.66 1.67
N GLY A 160 11.40 -11.08 1.19
CA GLY A 160 10.18 -10.89 1.95
C GLY A 160 9.34 -12.15 2.06
N THR A 161 8.63 -12.28 3.18
CA THR A 161 7.62 -13.32 3.41
C THR A 161 6.24 -12.69 3.38
N LEU A 162 5.40 -13.06 2.40
CA LEU A 162 4.02 -12.60 2.32
C LEU A 162 3.21 -13.18 3.49
N VAL A 163 2.80 -12.32 4.41
CA VAL A 163 1.97 -12.66 5.57
C VAL A 163 0.51 -12.76 5.15
N GLN A 164 0.03 -11.73 4.45
CA GLN A 164 -1.36 -11.63 3.99
C GLN A 164 -1.43 -10.94 2.61
N PHE A 165 -2.39 -11.36 1.81
CA PHE A 165 -2.86 -10.61 0.66
C PHE A 165 -4.39 -10.50 0.72
N ILE A 166 -4.89 -9.28 0.81
CA ILE A 166 -6.30 -8.97 1.06
C ILE A 166 -6.87 -8.18 -0.12
N ARG A 167 -8.03 -8.59 -0.60
CA ARG A 167 -8.79 -7.84 -1.61
C ARG A 167 -10.07 -7.30 -0.96
N PRO A 168 -10.61 -6.14 -1.39
CA PRO A 168 -11.83 -5.58 -0.80
C PRO A 168 -13.03 -6.53 -0.79
N ARG A 169 -13.08 -7.47 -1.74
CA ARG A 169 -14.15 -8.47 -1.83
C ARG A 169 -14.05 -9.58 -0.79
N ASP A 170 -12.90 -9.69 -0.14
CA ASP A 170 -12.62 -10.69 0.90
C ASP A 170 -12.98 -10.15 2.31
N LEU A 171 -13.39 -8.85 2.38
CA LEU A 171 -13.79 -8.09 3.57
C LEU A 171 -15.33 -7.83 3.53
#